data_00d9da3589cc0e6907df91e1718cceb1
#
_entry.id   00d9da3589cc0e6907df91e1718cceb1
#
_cell.length_a   1.000
_cell.length_b   1.000
_cell.length_c   1.000
_cell.angle_alpha   90.00
_cell.angle_beta   90.00
_cell.angle_gamma   90.00
#
_symmetry.space_group_name_H-M   'P 1'
#
loop_
_entity.id
_entity.type
_entity.pdbx_description
1 polymer ?
#
loop_
_entity_poly.entity_id
_entity_poly.type
_entity_poly.pdbx_seq_one_letter_code
_entity_poly.pdbx_strand_id
1 'polypeptide(L)'
;LAITGNASGATAINVANVGGTGAQTVEGIKVIDIENGTSGATFTLASAVQAGAYEYNLFKNGVSTPTDGDWYLRSKLKDATPIYRPGTSNYVSAQTANAEQGFLALSTLHERMNEQQVVSTDKQTWARIYGNTESNNGDSRFNYNQHVRAAQVGQDLYNKTTTNGTDVHSGVMF
;
A
#
# COMPACT_ATOMS: atom_id res chain seq x y z
N LEU A 1 -28.56 5.89 16.47
CA LEU A 1 -29.19 6.97 17.22
C LEU A 1 -30.39 7.46 16.40
N ALA A 2 -31.59 7.39 16.98
CA ALA A 2 -32.80 7.99 16.37
C ALA A 2 -33.13 9.30 17.10
N ILE A 3 -33.45 10.32 16.33
CA ILE A 3 -33.84 11.65 16.81
C ILE A 3 -35.21 11.98 16.22
N THR A 4 -36.23 11.96 17.07
CA THR A 4 -37.64 12.11 16.66
C THR A 4 -38.14 13.55 16.68
N GLY A 5 -37.28 14.50 17.03
CA GLY A 5 -37.61 15.91 17.15
C GLY A 5 -36.51 16.81 16.58
N ASN A 6 -36.64 18.12 16.83
CA ASN A 6 -35.63 19.08 16.43
C ASN A 6 -34.34 18.93 17.22
N ALA A 7 -33.22 18.85 16.54
CA ALA A 7 -31.91 18.83 17.14
C ALA A 7 -31.11 20.08 16.77
N SER A 8 -30.35 20.60 17.72
CA SER A 8 -29.46 21.76 17.50
C SER A 8 -28.16 21.58 18.28
N GLY A 9 -27.14 22.34 17.90
CA GLY A 9 -25.82 22.29 18.52
C GLY A 9 -24.83 21.37 17.82
N ALA A 10 -23.66 21.18 18.44
CA ALA A 10 -22.59 20.35 17.93
C ALA A 10 -22.31 19.17 18.89
N THR A 11 -22.23 17.96 18.36
CA THR A 11 -22.00 16.74 19.15
C THR A 11 -20.95 15.87 18.50
N ALA A 12 -19.95 15.45 19.27
CA ALA A 12 -18.99 14.44 18.85
C ALA A 12 -19.53 13.05 19.21
N ILE A 13 -19.56 12.15 18.24
CA ILE A 13 -19.97 10.75 18.43
C ILE A 13 -18.75 9.83 18.43
N ASN A 14 -18.78 8.83 19.28
CA ASN A 14 -17.78 7.77 19.26
C ASN A 14 -18.38 6.51 18.65
N VAL A 15 -17.70 5.98 17.62
CA VAL A 15 -18.13 4.76 16.94
C VAL A 15 -17.01 3.75 17.03
N ALA A 16 -17.29 2.58 17.61
CA ALA A 16 -16.35 1.49 17.73
C ALA A 16 -16.66 0.38 16.73
N ASN A 17 -15.63 -0.12 16.06
CA ASN A 17 -15.75 -1.33 15.23
C ASN A 17 -15.70 -2.56 16.15
N VAL A 18 -16.75 -3.38 16.14
CA VAL A 18 -16.86 -4.61 16.93
C VAL A 18 -16.66 -5.82 16.00
N GLY A 19 -15.45 -5.99 15.49
CA GLY A 19 -15.05 -7.18 14.71
C GLY A 19 -15.38 -7.14 13.22
N GLY A 20 -15.78 -5.99 12.67
CA GLY A 20 -15.99 -5.86 11.22
C GLY A 20 -14.67 -5.83 10.46
N THR A 21 -14.58 -6.57 9.34
CA THR A 21 -13.40 -6.62 8.45
C THR A 21 -13.26 -5.40 7.55
N GLY A 22 -14.28 -4.53 7.53
CA GLY A 22 -14.33 -3.36 6.68
C GLY A 22 -14.64 -3.68 5.21
N ALA A 23 -15.33 -2.75 4.58
CA ALA A 23 -15.61 -2.80 3.15
C ALA A 23 -15.80 -1.39 2.59
N GLN A 24 -15.71 -1.28 1.27
CA GLN A 24 -16.08 -0.05 0.59
C GLN A 24 -17.60 0.14 0.65
N THR A 25 -18.02 1.33 1.09
CA THR A 25 -19.45 1.65 1.18
C THR A 25 -20.00 2.16 -0.16
N VAL A 26 -21.27 1.92 -0.41
CA VAL A 26 -22.02 2.52 -1.53
C VAL A 26 -22.86 3.68 -0.99
N GLU A 27 -23.86 3.40 -0.18
CA GLU A 27 -24.73 4.40 0.45
C GLU A 27 -24.12 4.94 1.75
N GLY A 28 -23.48 4.08 2.49
CA GLY A 28 -22.99 4.31 3.83
C GLY A 28 -23.72 3.52 4.89
N ILE A 29 -23.18 3.56 6.10
CA ILE A 29 -23.80 2.95 7.28
C ILE A 29 -24.52 4.06 8.02
N LYS A 30 -25.85 4.03 8.07
CA LYS A 30 -26.64 5.01 8.80
C LYS A 30 -26.36 4.87 10.31
N VAL A 31 -25.86 5.92 10.92
CA VAL A 31 -25.56 5.96 12.38
C VAL A 31 -26.45 6.91 13.13
N ILE A 32 -27.00 7.94 12.46
CA ILE A 32 -27.97 8.85 13.03
C ILE A 32 -29.13 8.96 12.05
N ASP A 33 -30.33 8.72 12.57
CA ASP A 33 -31.62 8.79 11.87
C ASP A 33 -32.40 9.98 12.43
N ILE A 34 -32.78 10.90 11.56
CA ILE A 34 -33.51 12.12 11.95
C ILE A 34 -34.92 12.01 11.42
N GLU A 35 -35.82 11.53 12.28
CA GLU A 35 -37.23 11.38 11.96
C GLU A 35 -37.99 12.69 12.21
N ASN A 36 -38.76 13.12 11.21
CA ASN A 36 -39.74 14.21 11.32
C ASN A 36 -39.21 15.58 11.83
N GLY A 37 -37.91 15.78 11.84
CA GLY A 37 -37.29 16.97 12.41
C GLY A 37 -36.45 17.76 11.41
N THR A 38 -36.43 19.08 11.61
CA THR A 38 -35.42 19.94 11.00
C THR A 38 -34.21 19.92 11.91
N SER A 39 -33.11 19.33 11.48
CA SER A 39 -31.91 19.28 12.29
C SER A 39 -30.92 20.36 11.86
N GLY A 40 -30.71 21.35 12.75
CA GLY A 40 -29.56 22.26 12.72
C GLY A 40 -28.34 21.70 13.44
N ALA A 41 -28.42 20.46 13.96
CA ALA A 41 -27.31 19.83 14.66
C ALA A 41 -26.20 19.42 13.69
N THR A 42 -24.96 19.58 14.16
CA THR A 42 -23.75 19.10 13.49
C THR A 42 -23.14 17.98 14.28
N PHE A 43 -22.85 16.87 13.62
CA PHE A 43 -22.18 15.73 14.24
C PHE A 43 -20.78 15.56 13.65
N THR A 44 -19.84 15.19 14.53
CA THR A 44 -18.44 14.89 14.17
C THR A 44 -18.04 13.57 14.79
N LEU A 45 -16.99 12.94 14.26
CA LEU A 45 -16.40 11.78 14.91
C LEU A 45 -15.42 12.23 16.00
N ALA A 46 -15.52 11.64 17.18
CA ALA A 46 -14.58 11.87 18.28
C ALA A 46 -13.23 11.20 18.04
N SER A 47 -13.21 10.12 17.26
CA SER A 47 -12.01 9.36 16.90
C SER A 47 -12.14 8.79 15.49
N ALA A 48 -11.02 8.43 14.87
CA ALA A 48 -11.00 7.77 13.58
C ALA A 48 -11.70 6.40 13.65
N VAL A 49 -12.60 6.14 12.71
CA VAL A 49 -13.32 4.86 12.59
C VAL A 49 -12.66 4.06 11.47
N GLN A 50 -12.04 2.94 11.84
CA GLN A 50 -11.27 2.12 10.92
C GLN A 50 -11.70 0.66 10.98
N ALA A 51 -11.79 0.01 9.80
CA ALA A 51 -12.02 -1.41 9.69
C ALA A 51 -11.28 -1.94 8.44
N GLY A 52 -10.43 -2.96 8.66
CA GLY A 52 -9.57 -3.48 7.60
C GLY A 52 -8.68 -2.42 6.97
N ALA A 53 -8.71 -2.31 5.66
CA ALA A 53 -7.95 -1.32 4.88
C ALA A 53 -8.61 0.06 4.80
N TYR A 54 -9.85 0.21 5.31
CA TYR A 54 -10.66 1.41 5.12
C TYR A 54 -10.73 2.29 6.36
N GLU A 55 -10.86 3.59 6.11
CA GLU A 55 -11.25 4.59 7.09
C GLU A 55 -12.62 5.13 6.72
N TYR A 56 -13.45 5.37 7.73
CA TYR A 56 -14.82 5.84 7.57
C TYR A 56 -14.94 7.25 8.12
N ASN A 57 -15.45 8.15 7.29
CA ASN A 57 -15.80 9.50 7.69
C ASN A 57 -17.32 9.67 7.80
N LEU A 58 -17.74 10.66 8.58
CA LEU A 58 -19.14 10.96 8.81
C LEU A 58 -19.63 12.00 7.80
N PHE A 59 -20.71 11.66 7.12
CA PHE A 59 -21.35 12.53 6.11
C PHE A 59 -22.82 12.72 6.42
N LYS A 60 -23.32 13.93 6.23
CA LYS A 60 -24.73 14.23 6.29
C LYS A 60 -25.39 13.86 4.95
N ASN A 61 -26.63 13.36 5.03
CA ASN A 61 -27.47 12.89 3.96
C ASN A 61 -26.96 11.61 3.25
N GLY A 62 -27.88 10.82 2.74
CA GLY A 62 -27.58 9.66 1.90
C GLY A 62 -27.00 10.04 0.54
N VAL A 63 -26.40 9.09 -0.17
CA VAL A 63 -25.98 9.27 -1.56
C VAL A 63 -27.20 9.29 -2.46
N SER A 64 -28.12 8.34 -2.27
CA SER A 64 -29.39 8.27 -3.00
C SER A 64 -30.47 9.18 -2.42
N THR A 65 -30.31 9.65 -1.17
CA THR A 65 -31.24 10.52 -0.46
C THR A 65 -30.57 11.81 0.03
N PRO A 66 -30.24 12.75 -0.87
CA PRO A 66 -29.39 13.91 -0.56
C PRO A 66 -30.04 14.95 0.37
N THR A 67 -31.27 14.73 0.82
CA THR A 67 -32.04 15.66 1.66
C THR A 67 -32.68 14.98 2.87
N ASP A 68 -32.31 13.75 3.20
CA ASP A 68 -32.92 12.97 4.31
C ASP A 68 -32.54 13.52 5.70
N GLY A 69 -31.47 14.29 5.81
CA GLY A 69 -30.99 14.84 7.06
C GLY A 69 -30.18 13.88 7.92
N ASP A 70 -30.14 12.61 7.57
CA ASP A 70 -29.45 11.54 8.29
C ASP A 70 -27.94 11.60 8.20
N TRP A 71 -27.27 10.87 9.05
CA TRP A 71 -25.79 10.83 9.06
C TRP A 71 -25.28 9.41 8.85
N TYR A 72 -24.31 9.30 7.94
CA TYR A 72 -23.78 8.05 7.44
C TYR A 72 -22.26 7.99 7.57
N LEU A 73 -21.76 6.83 7.98
CA LEU A 73 -20.33 6.51 7.85
C LEU A 73 -20.05 6.02 6.45
N ARG A 74 -19.08 6.63 5.79
CA ARG A 74 -18.66 6.23 4.43
C ARG A 74 -17.14 6.06 4.35
N SER A 75 -16.74 5.03 3.63
CA SER A 75 -15.36 4.77 3.23
C SER A 75 -15.05 5.25 1.80
N LYS A 76 -15.92 6.08 1.24
CA LYS A 76 -15.77 6.73 -0.08
C LYS A 76 -16.06 8.21 -0.01
N LEU A 77 -15.34 9.01 -0.79
CA LEU A 77 -15.68 10.39 -1.09
C LEU A 77 -16.84 10.47 -2.12
N LYS A 78 -17.36 11.68 -2.37
CA LYS A 78 -18.44 11.92 -3.34
C LYS A 78 -18.12 11.45 -4.76
N ASP A 79 -16.86 11.49 -5.15
CA ASP A 79 -16.33 11.07 -6.45
C ASP A 79 -16.07 9.56 -6.55
N ALA A 80 -16.62 8.78 -5.65
CA ALA A 80 -16.41 7.34 -5.50
C ALA A 80 -14.97 6.93 -5.12
N THR A 81 -14.12 7.89 -4.77
CA THR A 81 -12.76 7.64 -4.34
C THR A 81 -12.71 6.94 -2.97
N PRO A 82 -12.13 5.73 -2.83
CA PRO A 82 -12.04 5.05 -1.55
C PRO A 82 -11.16 5.81 -0.54
N ILE A 83 -11.58 5.83 0.72
CA ILE A 83 -10.79 6.35 1.83
C ILE A 83 -10.09 5.17 2.49
N TYR A 84 -8.79 5.09 2.30
CA TYR A 84 -7.98 4.04 2.92
C TYR A 84 -7.43 4.51 4.26
N ARG A 85 -7.30 3.57 5.17
CA ARG A 85 -6.61 3.75 6.43
C ARG A 85 -5.16 4.19 6.19
N PRO A 86 -4.63 5.15 6.98
CA PRO A 86 -3.22 5.51 6.95
C PRO A 86 -2.34 4.26 7.10
N GLY A 87 -1.31 4.14 6.27
CA GLY A 87 -0.40 2.99 6.25
C GLY A 87 -0.80 1.86 5.27
N THR A 88 -2.02 1.80 4.76
CA THR A 88 -2.40 0.80 3.73
C THR A 88 -1.50 0.91 2.50
N SER A 89 -1.19 2.12 2.05
CA SER A 89 -0.25 2.36 0.96
C SER A 89 1.15 1.79 1.23
N ASN A 90 1.64 1.90 2.45
CA ASN A 90 2.95 1.39 2.84
C ASN A 90 3.01 -0.15 2.74
N TYR A 91 1.95 -0.84 3.16
CA TYR A 91 1.90 -2.31 3.06
C TYR A 91 1.87 -2.79 1.60
N VAL A 92 1.11 -2.11 0.75
CA VAL A 92 1.04 -2.45 -0.68
C VAL A 92 2.37 -2.16 -1.37
N SER A 93 2.95 -0.98 -1.15
CA SER A 93 4.21 -0.56 -1.77
C SER A 93 5.40 -1.40 -1.30
N ALA A 94 5.44 -1.81 -0.02
CA ALA A 94 6.53 -2.61 0.52
C ALA A 94 6.70 -3.97 -0.16
N GLN A 95 5.62 -4.61 -0.59
CA GLN A 95 5.68 -5.89 -1.29
C GLN A 95 6.35 -5.73 -2.66
N THR A 96 5.96 -4.72 -3.41
CA THR A 96 6.55 -4.43 -4.73
C THR A 96 8.01 -4.02 -4.59
N ALA A 97 8.32 -3.11 -3.66
CA ALA A 97 9.67 -2.64 -3.40
C ALA A 97 10.62 -3.78 -2.99
N ASN A 98 10.16 -4.73 -2.17
CA ASN A 98 10.96 -5.89 -1.78
C ASN A 98 11.21 -6.85 -2.96
N ALA A 99 10.22 -7.06 -3.82
CA ALA A 99 10.38 -7.89 -5.01
C ALA A 99 11.43 -7.30 -5.97
N GLU A 100 11.37 -6.01 -6.21
CA GLU A 100 12.33 -5.28 -7.06
C GLU A 100 13.75 -5.33 -6.51
N GLN A 101 13.92 -5.18 -5.19
CA GLN A 101 15.23 -5.37 -4.55
C GLN A 101 15.78 -6.77 -4.78
N GLY A 102 14.92 -7.78 -4.71
CA GLY A 102 15.30 -9.17 -5.00
C GLY A 102 15.79 -9.33 -6.45
N PHE A 103 15.12 -8.76 -7.42
CA PHE A 103 15.54 -8.80 -8.82
C PHE A 103 16.87 -8.06 -9.05
N LEU A 104 17.07 -6.89 -8.45
CA LEU A 104 18.32 -6.16 -8.52
C LEU A 104 19.51 -6.96 -7.94
N ALA A 105 19.25 -7.72 -6.86
CA ALA A 105 20.27 -8.56 -6.24
C ALA A 105 20.62 -9.79 -7.11
N LEU A 106 19.67 -10.29 -7.89
CA LEU A 106 19.86 -11.51 -8.69
C LEU A 106 20.67 -11.31 -9.97
N SER A 107 20.89 -10.15 -10.48
CA SER A 107 21.57 -9.79 -11.72
C SER A 107 22.17 -10.95 -12.55
N THR A 108 22.32 -10.74 -13.83
CA THR A 108 22.90 -11.75 -14.72
C THR A 108 24.39 -11.98 -14.44
N LEU A 109 24.92 -13.13 -14.85
CA LEU A 109 26.35 -13.42 -14.77
C LEU A 109 27.19 -12.36 -15.51
N HIS A 110 26.67 -11.86 -16.63
CA HIS A 110 27.32 -10.82 -17.43
C HIS A 110 27.49 -9.51 -16.64
N GLU A 111 26.46 -9.07 -15.92
CA GLU A 111 26.55 -7.88 -15.08
C GLU A 111 27.49 -8.06 -13.88
N ARG A 112 27.65 -9.28 -13.37
CA ARG A 112 28.56 -9.59 -12.27
C ARG A 112 30.01 -9.63 -12.71
N MET A 113 30.30 -10.14 -13.91
CA MET A 113 31.66 -10.39 -14.39
C MET A 113 32.21 -9.24 -15.26
N ASN A 114 31.38 -8.21 -15.55
CA ASN A 114 31.70 -7.19 -16.52
C ASN A 114 32.06 -7.79 -17.90
N GLU A 115 32.15 -7.00 -18.96
CA GLU A 115 32.39 -7.48 -20.34
C GLU A 115 33.75 -8.18 -20.57
N GLN A 116 34.55 -8.31 -19.54
CA GLN A 116 35.77 -9.09 -19.64
C GLN A 116 35.44 -10.58 -19.59
N GLN A 117 35.27 -11.18 -20.75
CA GLN A 117 35.37 -12.62 -20.93
C GLN A 117 36.79 -13.09 -20.58
N VAL A 118 37.09 -13.18 -19.32
CA VAL A 118 38.23 -13.98 -18.90
C VAL A 118 37.69 -15.40 -18.76
N VAL A 119 37.96 -16.24 -19.75
CA VAL A 119 37.83 -17.69 -19.64
C VAL A 119 38.93 -18.13 -18.65
N SER A 120 38.66 -17.92 -17.38
CA SER A 120 39.52 -18.39 -16.32
C SER A 120 38.90 -19.64 -15.71
N THR A 121 39.64 -20.71 -15.70
CA THR A 121 39.27 -21.94 -14.97
C THR A 121 39.51 -21.82 -13.48
N ASP A 122 40.02 -20.69 -13.03
CA ASP A 122 40.33 -20.43 -11.63
C ASP A 122 39.14 -19.82 -10.87
N LYS A 123 39.10 -20.11 -9.59
CA LYS A 123 38.11 -19.53 -8.66
C LYS A 123 38.27 -18.00 -8.62
N GLN A 124 37.23 -17.30 -9.00
CA GLN A 124 37.27 -15.83 -9.05
C GLN A 124 36.51 -15.22 -7.88
N THR A 125 37.07 -14.17 -7.30
CA THR A 125 36.39 -13.30 -6.36
C THR A 125 35.99 -12.04 -7.08
N TRP A 126 34.75 -11.61 -6.89
CA TRP A 126 34.20 -10.41 -7.51
C TRP A 126 33.52 -9.52 -6.48
N ALA A 127 33.44 -8.26 -6.78
CA ALA A 127 32.68 -7.29 -6.01
C ALA A 127 31.96 -6.34 -6.97
N ARG A 128 30.76 -5.90 -6.58
CA ARG A 128 30.03 -4.90 -7.33
C ARG A 128 29.32 -3.93 -6.41
N ILE A 129 29.10 -2.71 -6.92
CA ILE A 129 28.20 -1.73 -6.32
C ILE A 129 27.08 -1.53 -7.30
N TYR A 130 25.85 -1.54 -6.82
CA TYR A 130 24.69 -1.28 -7.65
C TYR A 130 23.71 -0.36 -6.95
N GLY A 131 22.88 0.29 -7.73
CA GLY A 131 21.84 1.14 -7.22
C GLY A 131 20.76 1.38 -8.23
N ASN A 132 19.56 1.63 -7.72
CA ASN A 132 18.41 2.00 -8.51
C ASN A 132 17.65 3.13 -7.84
N THR A 133 17.07 3.98 -8.66
CA THR A 133 16.12 4.99 -8.22
C THR A 133 14.84 4.77 -9.01
N GLU A 134 13.78 4.48 -8.32
CA GLU A 134 12.49 4.23 -8.91
C GLU A 134 11.43 5.14 -8.33
N SER A 135 10.58 5.67 -9.19
CA SER A 135 9.40 6.43 -8.83
C SER A 135 8.18 5.70 -9.39
N ASN A 136 7.39 5.13 -8.52
CA ASN A 136 6.12 4.54 -8.91
C ASN A 136 5.01 5.58 -8.72
N ASN A 137 4.45 6.03 -9.84
CA ASN A 137 3.30 6.92 -9.89
C ASN A 137 2.05 6.08 -10.14
N GLY A 138 1.71 5.23 -9.17
CA GLY A 138 0.44 4.51 -9.16
C GLY A 138 -0.74 5.46 -9.05
N ASP A 139 -1.92 4.92 -8.85
CA ASP A 139 -3.07 5.74 -8.47
C ASP A 139 -2.67 6.58 -7.24
N SER A 140 -2.92 7.87 -7.24
CA SER A 140 -2.35 8.94 -6.39
C SER A 140 -2.15 8.63 -4.90
N ARG A 141 -2.63 7.48 -4.43
CA ARG A 141 -2.57 6.98 -3.05
C ARG A 141 -1.51 5.93 -2.78
N PHE A 142 -0.91 5.35 -3.83
CA PHE A 142 0.09 4.30 -3.74
C PHE A 142 1.42 4.71 -4.39
N ASN A 143 1.67 6.01 -4.45
CA ASN A 143 2.93 6.54 -4.94
C ASN A 143 4.04 6.24 -3.94
N TYR A 144 5.18 5.79 -4.45
CA TYR A 144 6.39 5.68 -3.65
C TYR A 144 7.63 6.02 -4.49
N ASN A 145 8.64 6.51 -3.80
CA ASN A 145 9.97 6.69 -4.36
C ASN A 145 10.91 5.75 -3.61
N GLN A 146 11.65 4.95 -4.36
CA GLN A 146 12.63 4.03 -3.81
C GLN A 146 14.02 4.39 -4.29
N HIS A 147 14.97 4.43 -3.37
CA HIS A 147 16.38 4.58 -3.65
C HIS A 147 17.12 3.40 -3.04
N VAL A 148 17.68 2.55 -3.89
CA VAL A 148 18.48 1.41 -3.47
C VAL A 148 19.94 1.72 -3.76
N ARG A 149 20.81 1.48 -2.79
CA ARG A 149 22.28 1.47 -2.96
C ARG A 149 22.81 0.28 -2.21
N ALA A 150 23.52 -0.59 -2.90
CA ALA A 150 24.04 -1.81 -2.31
C ALA A 150 25.42 -2.14 -2.84
N ALA A 151 26.17 -2.87 -2.04
CA ALA A 151 27.41 -3.52 -2.45
C ALA A 151 27.23 -5.03 -2.30
N GLN A 152 27.79 -5.78 -3.20
CA GLN A 152 27.75 -7.23 -3.19
C GLN A 152 29.15 -7.77 -3.46
N VAL A 153 29.53 -8.81 -2.72
CA VAL A 153 30.78 -9.56 -2.94
C VAL A 153 30.45 -11.01 -3.13
N GLY A 154 31.21 -11.68 -3.97
CA GLY A 154 31.01 -13.10 -4.19
C GLY A 154 32.29 -13.79 -4.60
N GLN A 155 32.25 -15.12 -4.52
CA GLN A 155 33.37 -15.97 -4.93
C GLN A 155 32.81 -17.16 -5.71
N ASP A 156 33.38 -17.42 -6.89
CA ASP A 156 33.13 -18.60 -7.67
C ASP A 156 33.89 -19.78 -7.07
N LEU A 157 33.16 -20.79 -6.69
CA LEU A 157 33.71 -22.00 -6.09
C LEU A 157 33.98 -23.11 -7.13
N TYR A 158 33.25 -23.07 -8.23
CA TYR A 158 33.31 -24.07 -9.29
C TYR A 158 33.06 -23.43 -10.65
N ASN A 159 33.99 -23.63 -11.57
CA ASN A 159 33.88 -23.23 -12.97
C ASN A 159 34.21 -24.43 -13.85
N LYS A 160 33.36 -24.72 -14.81
CA LYS A 160 33.58 -25.81 -15.77
C LYS A 160 32.95 -25.50 -17.12
N THR A 161 33.73 -25.62 -18.20
CA THR A 161 33.20 -25.64 -19.54
C THR A 161 32.74 -27.05 -19.88
N THR A 162 31.49 -27.21 -20.28
CA THR A 162 30.95 -28.51 -20.72
C THR A 162 31.46 -28.87 -22.14
N THR A 163 31.34 -30.12 -22.49
CA THR A 163 31.71 -30.61 -23.85
C THR A 163 31.01 -29.94 -24.99
N ASN A 164 29.87 -29.27 -24.73
CA ASN A 164 29.07 -28.52 -25.69
C ASN A 164 29.44 -27.00 -25.74
N GLY A 165 30.52 -26.60 -25.04
CA GLY A 165 30.96 -25.21 -25.02
C GLY A 165 30.14 -24.31 -24.07
N THR A 166 29.36 -24.86 -23.16
CA THR A 166 28.64 -24.10 -22.15
C THR A 166 29.48 -23.96 -20.88
N ASP A 167 29.68 -22.74 -20.44
CA ASP A 167 30.36 -22.47 -19.18
C ASP A 167 29.38 -22.52 -18.01
N VAL A 168 29.72 -23.28 -16.99
CA VAL A 168 28.94 -23.42 -15.75
C VAL A 168 29.74 -22.84 -14.61
N HIS A 169 29.16 -21.82 -13.96
CA HIS A 169 29.73 -21.18 -12.78
C HIS A 169 28.84 -21.44 -11.57
N SER A 170 29.43 -21.76 -10.46
CA SER A 170 28.73 -21.91 -9.18
C SER A 170 29.54 -21.26 -8.06
N GLY A 171 28.90 -20.46 -7.24
CA GLY A 171 29.56 -19.69 -6.21
C GLY A 171 28.62 -19.24 -5.09
N VAL A 172 29.15 -18.45 -4.18
CA VAL A 172 28.42 -17.83 -3.09
C VAL A 172 28.51 -16.31 -3.21
N MET A 173 27.49 -15.62 -2.77
CA MET A 173 27.45 -14.16 -2.74
C MET A 173 26.75 -13.64 -1.48
N PHE A 174 27.17 -12.47 -1.02
CA PHE A 174 26.66 -11.79 0.17
C PHE A 174 26.37 -10.32 -0.12
#